data_c2613c61bcdff703a7d9442e080b786f
#
_entry.id   c2613c61bcdff703a7d9442e080b786f
#
_cell.length_a   1.000
_cell.length_b   1.000
_cell.length_c   1.000
_cell.angle_alpha   90.00
_cell.angle_beta   90.00
_cell.angle_gamma   90.00
#
_symmetry.space_group_name_H-M   'P 1'
#
loop_
_entity.id
_entity.type
_entity.pdbx_description
1 polymer ?
#
loop_
_entity_poly.entity_id
_entity_poly.type
_entity_poly.pdbx_seq_one_letter_code
_entity_poly.pdbx_strand_id
1 'polypeptide(L)'
;RLSGEIHPQGAKNEVLQIICATLLTAEEVTVNNIPDILDVNNLIQLLREMGVTVAKKGIDTYSFKAENVDLAYLESDEFLKKCSSLRGSVMLIGPMVARFGKALISKPGGDKIGRRRLDTHFVGIQNLGADFRYDEERGIYEITAKQLRGNYMLLDEASVTGTANIVMAAVLAKGTTTIYNAACEPYVQQLCRLLNRMGAKISGIASNLLTIEGVDRLHGTQHTVLPDMIEVGSF
;
A
#
# COMPACT_ATOMS: atom_id res chain seq x y z
N ARG A 1 -19.49 -36.82 3.67
CA ARG A 1 -18.98 -35.74 4.56
C ARG A 1 -17.50 -35.60 4.30
N LEU A 2 -17.03 -34.36 4.10
CA LEU A 2 -15.62 -34.05 4.08
C LEU A 2 -15.13 -33.96 5.54
N SER A 3 -13.92 -34.46 5.81
CA SER A 3 -13.26 -34.35 7.10
C SER A 3 -11.78 -34.16 6.88
N GLY A 4 -11.14 -33.31 7.69
CA GLY A 4 -9.73 -32.99 7.58
C GLY A 4 -9.43 -31.65 8.23
N GLU A 5 -8.17 -31.25 8.16
CA GLU A 5 -7.67 -29.96 8.62
C GLU A 5 -7.23 -29.11 7.43
N ILE A 6 -7.59 -27.83 7.44
CA ILE A 6 -7.21 -26.86 6.41
C ILE A 6 -6.54 -25.69 7.10
N HIS A 7 -5.37 -25.31 6.60
CA HIS A 7 -4.63 -24.14 7.08
C HIS A 7 -4.75 -23.03 6.03
N PRO A 8 -5.48 -21.92 6.32
CA PRO A 8 -5.58 -20.80 5.37
C PRO A 8 -4.22 -20.12 5.24
N GLN A 9 -3.92 -19.70 4.02
CA GLN A 9 -2.71 -18.92 3.72
C GLN A 9 -2.79 -17.50 4.29
N GLY A 10 -1.70 -16.75 4.21
CA GLY A 10 -1.68 -15.33 4.54
C GLY A 10 -2.62 -14.52 3.64
N ALA A 11 -3.28 -13.52 4.22
CA ALA A 11 -4.29 -12.72 3.55
C ALA A 11 -3.69 -11.90 2.39
N LYS A 12 -4.07 -12.22 1.14
CA LYS A 12 -3.64 -11.50 -0.07
C LYS A 12 -3.83 -9.99 0.06
N ASN A 13 -5.01 -9.56 0.48
CA ASN A 13 -5.36 -8.14 0.53
C ASN A 13 -4.60 -7.38 1.63
N GLU A 14 -4.15 -8.06 2.66
CA GLU A 14 -3.25 -7.49 3.67
C GLU A 14 -1.83 -7.38 3.12
N VAL A 15 -1.30 -8.49 2.60
CA VAL A 15 0.11 -8.54 2.18
C VAL A 15 0.44 -7.52 1.10
N LEU A 16 -0.46 -7.25 0.15
CA LEU A 16 -0.25 -6.23 -0.88
C LEU A 16 -0.07 -4.83 -0.28
N GLN A 17 -0.81 -4.49 0.79
CA GLN A 17 -0.67 -3.22 1.51
C GLN A 17 0.63 -3.18 2.32
N ILE A 18 0.91 -4.26 3.05
CA ILE A 18 2.10 -4.38 3.91
C ILE A 18 3.39 -4.28 3.09
N ILE A 19 3.47 -4.99 1.95
CA ILE A 19 4.65 -4.93 1.08
C ILE A 19 4.87 -3.51 0.54
N CYS A 20 3.81 -2.80 0.11
CA CYS A 20 3.93 -1.42 -0.33
C CYS A 20 4.37 -0.48 0.81
N ALA A 21 3.90 -0.71 2.05
CA ALA A 21 4.28 0.09 3.21
C ALA A 21 5.78 0.00 3.54
N THR A 22 6.48 -1.06 3.11
CA THR A 22 7.94 -1.19 3.29
C THR A 22 8.74 -0.09 2.59
N LEU A 23 8.16 0.53 1.55
CA LEU A 23 8.77 1.68 0.86
C LEU A 23 8.85 2.94 1.73
N LEU A 24 8.10 3.02 2.83
CA LEU A 24 8.07 4.18 3.72
C LEU A 24 9.32 4.34 4.59
N THR A 25 10.21 3.35 4.63
CA THR A 25 11.46 3.40 5.39
C THR A 25 12.64 2.87 4.56
N ALA A 26 13.86 3.34 4.88
CA ALA A 26 15.10 2.79 4.35
C ALA A 26 15.58 1.56 5.13
N GLU A 27 15.02 1.34 6.33
CA GLU A 27 15.39 0.24 7.20
C GLU A 27 14.70 -1.08 6.78
N GLU A 28 15.24 -2.20 7.25
CA GLU A 28 14.70 -3.52 6.90
C GLU A 28 13.35 -3.77 7.60
N VAL A 29 12.35 -4.16 6.81
CA VAL A 29 11.07 -4.66 7.30
C VAL A 29 10.94 -6.13 6.95
N THR A 30 10.73 -6.98 7.94
CA THR A 30 10.52 -8.43 7.77
C THR A 30 9.03 -8.75 7.82
N VAL A 31 8.55 -9.48 6.82
CA VAL A 31 7.14 -9.90 6.71
C VAL A 31 7.06 -11.42 6.65
N ASN A 32 6.27 -12.00 7.57
CA ASN A 32 6.00 -13.43 7.67
C ASN A 32 4.60 -13.76 7.15
N ASN A 33 4.39 -15.03 6.84
CA ASN A 33 3.12 -15.57 6.35
C ASN A 33 2.68 -14.91 5.03
N ILE A 34 3.64 -14.69 4.12
CA ILE A 34 3.38 -14.20 2.77
C ILE A 34 2.89 -15.37 1.91
N PRO A 35 1.67 -15.30 1.33
CA PRO A 35 1.14 -16.37 0.48
C PRO A 35 1.91 -16.44 -0.85
N ASP A 36 2.13 -17.65 -1.34
CA ASP A 36 2.75 -17.90 -2.65
C ASP A 36 1.68 -17.86 -3.75
N ILE A 37 1.31 -16.64 -4.15
CA ILE A 37 0.32 -16.38 -5.19
C ILE A 37 0.85 -15.37 -6.21
N LEU A 38 0.35 -15.44 -7.43
CA LEU A 38 0.86 -14.70 -8.59
C LEU A 38 0.93 -13.18 -8.35
N ASP A 39 -0.15 -12.58 -7.84
CA ASP A 39 -0.21 -11.12 -7.60
C ASP A 39 0.85 -10.66 -6.60
N VAL A 40 1.08 -11.43 -5.55
CA VAL A 40 2.07 -11.11 -4.51
C VAL A 40 3.48 -11.27 -5.06
N ASN A 41 3.73 -12.36 -5.79
CA ASN A 41 5.03 -12.60 -6.43
C ASN A 41 5.36 -11.51 -7.46
N ASN A 42 4.38 -11.08 -8.26
CA ASN A 42 4.54 -10.00 -9.22
C ASN A 42 4.84 -8.66 -8.53
N LEU A 43 4.20 -8.36 -7.39
CA LEU A 43 4.48 -7.14 -6.63
C LEU A 43 5.89 -7.20 -6.01
N ILE A 44 6.30 -8.33 -5.44
CA ILE A 44 7.66 -8.54 -4.91
C ILE A 44 8.69 -8.33 -6.02
N GLN A 45 8.45 -8.88 -7.22
CA GLN A 45 9.35 -8.70 -8.35
C GLN A 45 9.42 -7.24 -8.80
N LEU A 46 8.27 -6.55 -8.85
CA LEU A 46 8.22 -5.13 -9.19
C LEU A 46 9.05 -4.29 -8.20
N LEU A 47 8.95 -4.55 -6.89
CA LEU A 47 9.76 -3.85 -5.88
C LEU A 47 11.26 -4.11 -6.05
N ARG A 48 11.68 -5.35 -6.40
CA ARG A 48 13.08 -5.64 -6.70
C ARG A 48 13.61 -4.81 -7.85
N GLU A 49 12.84 -4.68 -8.90
CA GLU A 49 13.19 -3.90 -10.08
C GLU A 49 13.20 -2.39 -9.80
N MET A 50 12.38 -1.94 -8.86
CA MET A 50 12.45 -0.58 -8.32
C MET A 50 13.69 -0.34 -7.43
N GLY A 51 14.55 -1.33 -7.22
CA GLY A 51 15.76 -1.21 -6.41
C GLY A 51 15.60 -1.57 -4.93
N VAL A 52 14.45 -2.12 -4.52
CA VAL A 52 14.26 -2.65 -3.17
C VAL A 52 15.04 -3.96 -3.01
N THR A 53 15.89 -4.04 -2.02
CA THR A 53 16.56 -5.30 -1.66
C THR A 53 15.55 -6.22 -0.99
N VAL A 54 15.23 -7.33 -1.66
CA VAL A 54 14.28 -8.33 -1.13
C VAL A 54 14.99 -9.66 -0.94
N ALA A 55 15.04 -10.16 0.30
CA ALA A 55 15.63 -11.44 0.64
C ALA A 55 14.57 -12.41 1.17
N LYS A 56 14.56 -13.63 0.66
CA LYS A 56 13.73 -14.72 1.21
C LYS A 56 14.44 -15.30 2.43
N LYS A 57 13.83 -15.18 3.60
CA LYS A 57 14.38 -15.63 4.90
C LYS A 57 13.81 -16.98 5.36
N GLY A 58 12.70 -17.41 4.79
CA GLY A 58 12.00 -18.66 5.13
C GLY A 58 11.07 -19.11 4.00
N ILE A 59 10.19 -20.07 4.28
CA ILE A 59 9.25 -20.59 3.29
C ILE A 59 8.31 -19.47 2.83
N ASP A 60 7.77 -18.73 3.77
CA ASP A 60 6.77 -17.66 3.61
C ASP A 60 7.23 -16.31 4.19
N THR A 61 8.52 -16.17 4.47
CA THR A 61 9.11 -15.01 5.14
C THR A 61 10.08 -14.29 4.20
N TYR A 62 9.87 -12.97 4.06
CA TYR A 62 10.71 -12.10 3.26
C TYR A 62 11.11 -10.87 4.06
N SER A 63 12.32 -10.35 3.80
CA SER A 63 12.71 -9.02 4.25
C SER A 63 12.82 -8.07 3.06
N PHE A 64 12.45 -6.82 3.31
CA PHE A 64 12.43 -5.72 2.34
C PHE A 64 13.25 -4.57 2.89
N LYS A 65 14.19 -4.05 2.10
CA LYS A 65 14.98 -2.86 2.44
C LYS A 65 14.95 -1.89 1.27
N ALA A 66 14.21 -0.80 1.42
CA ALA A 66 14.00 0.22 0.39
C ALA A 66 14.98 1.40 0.56
N GLU A 67 16.28 1.13 0.66
CA GLU A 67 17.31 2.15 0.83
C GLU A 67 17.61 2.90 -0.47
N ASN A 68 17.69 2.17 -1.57
CA ASN A 68 18.11 2.68 -2.87
C ASN A 68 17.01 2.44 -3.93
N VAL A 69 15.89 3.17 -3.82
CA VAL A 69 14.81 3.06 -4.81
C VAL A 69 15.19 3.85 -6.06
N ASP A 70 15.14 3.21 -7.21
CA ASP A 70 15.42 3.81 -8.51
C ASP A 70 14.18 4.56 -9.03
N LEU A 71 14.16 5.86 -8.85
CA LEU A 71 13.07 6.71 -9.33
C LEU A 71 13.03 6.85 -10.85
N ALA A 72 14.16 6.67 -11.55
CA ALA A 72 14.19 6.72 -13.01
C ALA A 72 13.49 5.49 -13.62
N TYR A 73 13.54 4.34 -12.94
CA TYR A 73 12.83 3.15 -13.39
C TYR A 73 11.31 3.34 -13.48
N LEU A 74 10.72 4.21 -12.64
CA LEU A 74 9.28 4.51 -12.67
C LEU A 74 8.80 5.08 -14.01
N GLU A 75 9.70 5.72 -14.77
CA GLU A 75 9.40 6.33 -16.07
C GLU A 75 9.52 5.34 -17.22
N SER A 76 10.06 4.14 -16.96
CA SER A 76 10.27 3.12 -17.99
C SER A 76 8.97 2.48 -18.45
N ASP A 77 8.92 2.14 -19.75
CA ASP A 77 7.79 1.40 -20.31
C ASP A 77 7.60 0.03 -19.65
N GLU A 78 8.68 -0.57 -19.17
CA GLU A 78 8.64 -1.85 -18.45
C GLU A 78 7.88 -1.72 -17.12
N PHE A 79 8.21 -0.71 -16.30
CA PHE A 79 7.48 -0.44 -15.06
C PHE A 79 6.00 -0.19 -15.32
N LEU A 80 5.69 0.68 -16.27
CA LEU A 80 4.32 1.05 -16.61
C LEU A 80 3.51 -0.14 -17.11
N LYS A 81 4.11 -1.01 -17.93
CA LYS A 81 3.48 -2.25 -18.40
C LYS A 81 3.19 -3.22 -17.24
N LYS A 82 4.12 -3.39 -16.30
CA LYS A 82 3.91 -4.22 -15.11
C LYS A 82 2.82 -3.65 -14.20
N CYS A 83 2.82 -2.34 -13.96
CA CYS A 83 1.74 -1.67 -13.24
C CYS A 83 0.37 -1.89 -13.90
N SER A 84 0.29 -1.84 -15.23
CA SER A 84 -0.97 -2.06 -15.94
C SER A 84 -1.50 -3.48 -15.83
N SER A 85 -0.64 -4.46 -15.58
CA SER A 85 -1.04 -5.87 -15.41
C SER A 85 -1.37 -6.25 -13.97
N LEU A 86 -0.93 -5.44 -12.99
CA LEU A 86 -1.07 -5.71 -11.57
C LEU A 86 -1.95 -4.67 -10.88
N ARG A 87 -3.17 -5.04 -10.49
CA ARG A 87 -4.05 -4.09 -9.79
C ARG A 87 -3.47 -3.59 -8.47
N GLY A 88 -2.74 -4.43 -7.76
CA GLY A 88 -2.08 -4.07 -6.50
C GLY A 88 -1.06 -2.94 -6.63
N SER A 89 -0.58 -2.62 -7.85
CA SER A 89 0.36 -1.54 -8.10
C SER A 89 -0.18 -0.16 -7.68
N VAL A 90 -1.51 0.02 -7.65
CA VAL A 90 -2.12 1.26 -7.15
C VAL A 90 -1.70 1.59 -5.71
N MET A 91 -1.36 0.59 -4.92
CA MET A 91 -0.92 0.75 -3.52
C MET A 91 0.47 1.39 -3.40
N LEU A 92 1.23 1.51 -4.49
CA LEU A 92 2.52 2.19 -4.52
C LEU A 92 2.38 3.71 -4.42
N ILE A 93 1.22 4.29 -4.78
CA ILE A 93 1.04 5.73 -4.86
C ILE A 93 1.33 6.40 -3.51
N GLY A 94 0.66 5.95 -2.43
CA GLY A 94 0.80 6.54 -1.10
C GLY A 94 2.25 6.61 -0.62
N PRO A 95 2.95 5.47 -0.50
CA PRO A 95 4.32 5.46 -0.01
C PRO A 95 5.31 6.18 -0.94
N MET A 96 5.13 6.10 -2.26
CA MET A 96 6.02 6.76 -3.22
C MET A 96 5.90 8.28 -3.14
N VAL A 97 4.69 8.83 -3.10
CA VAL A 97 4.49 10.28 -2.95
C VAL A 97 4.95 10.77 -1.58
N ALA A 98 4.66 10.00 -0.51
CA ALA A 98 5.03 10.38 0.85
C ALA A 98 6.54 10.48 1.06
N ARG A 99 7.30 9.50 0.56
CA ARG A 99 8.74 9.44 0.82
C ARG A 99 9.59 10.07 -0.28
N PHE A 100 9.16 9.96 -1.53
CA PHE A 100 9.96 10.36 -2.69
C PHE A 100 9.37 11.56 -3.43
N GLY A 101 8.18 12.03 -3.04
CA GLY A 101 7.53 13.18 -3.66
C GLY A 101 6.95 12.93 -5.05
N LYS A 102 7.05 11.69 -5.57
CA LYS A 102 6.57 11.35 -6.92
C LYS A 102 6.07 9.91 -6.98
N ALA A 103 4.96 9.71 -7.66
CA ALA A 103 4.49 8.40 -8.11
C ALA A 103 4.03 8.47 -9.57
N LEU A 104 4.34 7.43 -10.32
CA LEU A 104 3.81 7.19 -11.66
C LEU A 104 3.08 5.88 -11.67
N ILE A 105 1.92 5.85 -12.27
CA ILE A 105 1.14 4.63 -12.42
C ILE A 105 0.35 4.66 -13.71
N SER A 106 0.40 3.57 -14.47
CA SER A 106 -0.53 3.36 -15.57
C SER A 106 -1.91 2.95 -15.05
N LYS A 107 -2.94 3.09 -15.88
CA LYS A 107 -4.27 2.62 -15.52
C LYS A 107 -4.20 1.15 -15.10
N PRO A 108 -4.46 0.81 -13.82
CA PRO A 108 -4.25 -0.54 -13.33
C PRO A 108 -5.22 -1.52 -14.02
N GLY A 109 -4.69 -2.64 -14.45
CA GLY A 109 -5.45 -3.76 -15.00
C GLY A 109 -6.04 -4.65 -13.90
N GLY A 110 -6.03 -5.96 -14.13
CA GLY A 110 -6.52 -7.01 -13.25
C GLY A 110 -7.87 -7.57 -13.70
N ASP A 111 -8.49 -8.38 -12.85
CA ASP A 111 -9.72 -9.10 -13.15
C ASP A 111 -10.88 -8.19 -13.58
N LYS A 112 -11.57 -8.58 -14.64
CA LYS A 112 -12.73 -7.85 -15.18
C LYS A 112 -14.01 -8.17 -14.39
N ILE A 113 -14.01 -7.87 -13.08
CA ILE A 113 -15.15 -8.13 -12.18
C ILE A 113 -16.05 -6.90 -11.97
N GLY A 114 -15.98 -5.92 -12.86
CA GLY A 114 -16.78 -4.70 -12.82
C GLY A 114 -15.95 -3.42 -12.75
N ARG A 115 -16.65 -2.27 -12.72
CA ARG A 115 -16.02 -0.96 -12.61
C ARG A 115 -15.47 -0.77 -11.19
N ARG A 116 -14.16 -0.57 -11.09
CA ARG A 116 -13.49 -0.26 -9.82
C ARG A 116 -12.93 1.15 -9.89
N ARG A 117 -13.50 2.03 -9.11
CA ARG A 117 -13.10 3.44 -9.03
C ARG A 117 -11.72 3.56 -8.38
N LEU A 118 -10.96 4.56 -8.82
CA LEU A 118 -9.69 4.97 -8.21
C LEU A 118 -9.80 6.37 -7.59
N ASP A 119 -10.97 6.99 -7.70
CA ASP A 119 -11.20 8.38 -7.29
C ASP A 119 -10.83 8.59 -5.82
N THR A 120 -11.20 7.66 -4.93
CA THR A 120 -10.88 7.75 -3.50
C THR A 120 -9.37 7.85 -3.25
N HIS A 121 -8.54 7.12 -4.02
CA HIS A 121 -7.08 7.21 -3.92
C HIS A 121 -6.60 8.61 -4.30
N PHE A 122 -7.04 9.10 -5.47
CA PHE A 122 -6.55 10.38 -6.01
C PHE A 122 -7.05 11.57 -5.20
N VAL A 123 -8.35 11.62 -4.91
CA VAL A 123 -8.95 12.69 -4.11
C VAL A 123 -8.33 12.74 -2.71
N GLY A 124 -8.13 11.57 -2.06
CA GLY A 124 -7.52 11.52 -0.74
C GLY A 124 -6.08 12.06 -0.73
N ILE A 125 -5.27 11.70 -1.73
CA ILE A 125 -3.88 12.16 -1.82
C ILE A 125 -3.81 13.63 -2.24
N GLN A 126 -4.70 14.10 -3.12
CA GLN A 126 -4.84 15.53 -3.44
C GLN A 126 -5.24 16.36 -2.22
N ASN A 127 -6.12 15.84 -1.36
CA ASN A 127 -6.48 16.50 -0.09
C ASN A 127 -5.29 16.65 0.86
N LEU A 128 -4.25 15.83 0.72
CA LEU A 128 -2.99 15.98 1.43
C LEU A 128 -2.03 16.97 0.74
N GLY A 129 -2.44 17.60 -0.36
CA GLY A 129 -1.69 18.64 -1.07
C GLY A 129 -0.79 18.11 -2.18
N ALA A 130 -1.05 16.93 -2.72
CA ALA A 130 -0.37 16.45 -3.92
C ALA A 130 -1.03 17.02 -5.18
N ASP A 131 -0.20 17.28 -6.19
CA ASP A 131 -0.63 17.59 -7.55
C ASP A 131 -0.88 16.28 -8.33
N PHE A 132 -1.91 16.30 -9.17
CA PHE A 132 -2.32 15.16 -9.98
C PHE A 132 -2.40 15.57 -11.45
N ARG A 133 -1.76 14.78 -12.31
CA ARG A 133 -1.81 14.95 -13.76
C ARG A 133 -2.11 13.61 -14.43
N TYR A 134 -2.98 13.63 -15.41
CA TYR A 134 -3.21 12.50 -16.30
C TYR A 134 -2.62 12.80 -17.68
N ASP A 135 -1.73 11.94 -18.13
CA ASP A 135 -1.17 11.96 -19.48
C ASP A 135 -2.03 11.03 -20.35
N GLU A 136 -2.87 11.64 -21.20
CA GLU A 136 -3.81 10.88 -22.07
C GLU A 136 -3.08 10.08 -23.14
N GLU A 137 -1.96 10.59 -23.67
CA GLU A 137 -1.21 9.92 -24.73
C GLU A 137 -0.55 8.63 -24.22
N ARG A 138 0.02 8.68 -23.03
CA ARG A 138 0.68 7.54 -22.38
C ARG A 138 -0.25 6.71 -21.50
N GLY A 139 -1.45 7.20 -21.17
CA GLY A 139 -2.37 6.55 -20.23
C GLY A 139 -1.82 6.47 -18.80
N ILE A 140 -1.08 7.49 -18.36
CA ILE A 140 -0.34 7.50 -17.09
C ILE A 140 -0.91 8.55 -16.16
N TYR A 141 -1.03 8.18 -14.89
CA TYR A 141 -1.27 9.11 -13.79
C TYR A 141 0.08 9.48 -13.17
N GLU A 142 0.39 10.76 -13.14
CA GLU A 142 1.52 11.34 -12.42
C GLU A 142 1.01 12.08 -11.20
N ILE A 143 1.54 11.72 -10.05
CA ILE A 143 1.22 12.34 -8.76
C ILE A 143 2.52 12.86 -8.16
N THR A 144 2.55 14.15 -7.82
CA THR A 144 3.73 14.79 -7.26
C THR A 144 3.37 15.60 -6.02
N ALA A 145 4.30 15.70 -5.08
CA ALA A 145 4.17 16.56 -3.93
C ALA A 145 5.55 17.04 -3.47
N LYS A 146 5.68 18.34 -3.20
CA LYS A 146 6.88 18.86 -2.52
C LYS A 146 6.86 18.51 -1.04
N GLN A 147 5.69 18.59 -0.43
CA GLN A 147 5.42 18.19 0.94
C GLN A 147 3.93 17.92 1.14
N LEU A 148 3.59 16.74 1.61
CA LEU A 148 2.23 16.43 2.03
C LEU A 148 1.90 17.13 3.36
N ARG A 149 0.63 17.53 3.51
CA ARG A 149 0.10 18.18 4.72
C ARG A 149 -1.14 17.48 5.18
N GLY A 150 -1.22 17.26 6.49
CA GLY A 150 -2.40 16.72 7.12
C GLY A 150 -3.65 17.58 6.87
N ASN A 151 -4.78 16.91 6.69
CA ASN A 151 -6.06 17.54 6.43
C ASN A 151 -7.19 16.68 7.01
N TYR A 152 -8.36 17.30 7.23
CA TYR A 152 -9.59 16.57 7.50
C TYR A 152 -10.25 16.17 6.17
N MET A 153 -10.64 14.91 6.05
CA MET A 153 -11.34 14.44 4.86
C MET A 153 -12.46 13.45 5.19
N LEU A 154 -13.55 13.58 4.46
CA LEU A 154 -14.65 12.63 4.42
C LEU A 154 -14.54 11.84 3.11
N LEU A 155 -14.39 10.52 3.20
CA LEU A 155 -14.40 9.67 2.02
C LEU A 155 -15.83 9.39 1.55
N ASP A 156 -16.07 9.49 0.26
CA ASP A 156 -17.37 9.21 -0.37
C ASP A 156 -17.73 7.72 -0.35
N GLU A 157 -16.72 6.86 -0.20
CA GLU A 157 -16.90 5.41 0.03
C GLU A 157 -15.84 4.90 1.02
N ALA A 158 -16.18 3.86 1.78
CA ALA A 158 -15.25 3.16 2.66
C ALA A 158 -14.35 2.20 1.84
N SER A 159 -13.51 2.78 0.97
CA SER A 159 -12.60 2.02 0.12
C SER A 159 -11.43 1.47 0.92
N VAL A 160 -11.23 0.16 0.94
CA VAL A 160 -10.11 -0.51 1.63
C VAL A 160 -8.77 -0.02 1.09
N THR A 161 -8.58 -0.10 -0.22
CA THR A 161 -7.31 0.29 -0.86
C THR A 161 -7.11 1.79 -0.89
N GLY A 162 -8.20 2.57 -1.03
CA GLY A 162 -8.17 4.03 -0.93
C GLY A 162 -7.73 4.48 0.46
N THR A 163 -8.36 3.96 1.52
CA THR A 163 -7.98 4.24 2.90
C THR A 163 -6.53 3.88 3.16
N ALA A 164 -6.09 2.68 2.75
CA ALA A 164 -4.72 2.24 2.96
C ALA A 164 -3.69 3.15 2.27
N ASN A 165 -3.95 3.58 1.05
CA ASN A 165 -3.08 4.51 0.32
C ASN A 165 -2.99 5.88 1.00
N ILE A 166 -4.13 6.42 1.45
CA ILE A 166 -4.19 7.71 2.16
C ILE A 166 -3.44 7.59 3.49
N VAL A 167 -3.64 6.51 4.26
CA VAL A 167 -2.91 6.25 5.51
C VAL A 167 -1.41 6.22 5.27
N MET A 168 -0.93 5.47 4.26
CA MET A 168 0.49 5.40 3.90
C MET A 168 1.06 6.75 3.47
N ALA A 169 0.26 7.61 2.84
CA ALA A 169 0.69 8.97 2.51
C ALA A 169 0.70 9.89 3.74
N ALA A 170 -0.30 9.77 4.62
CA ALA A 170 -0.50 10.66 5.76
C ALA A 170 0.54 10.48 6.88
N VAL A 171 1.12 9.28 7.05
CA VAL A 171 2.08 9.03 8.14
C VAL A 171 3.35 9.86 8.04
N LEU A 172 3.72 10.34 6.85
CA LEU A 172 4.84 11.26 6.63
C LEU A 172 4.40 12.67 6.24
N ALA A 173 3.09 12.97 6.27
CA ALA A 173 2.57 14.30 5.99
C ALA A 173 2.79 15.22 7.20
N LYS A 174 3.03 16.52 6.97
CA LYS A 174 3.21 17.48 8.04
C LYS A 174 1.86 17.81 8.71
N GLY A 175 1.77 17.64 10.01
CA GLY A 175 0.57 17.93 10.81
C GLY A 175 -0.31 16.71 11.00
N THR A 176 -1.59 16.92 11.24
CA THR A 176 -2.55 15.86 11.57
C THR A 176 -3.54 15.64 10.42
N THR A 177 -3.74 14.38 10.05
CA THR A 177 -4.77 13.95 9.09
C THR A 177 -5.89 13.25 9.84
N THR A 178 -7.13 13.63 9.55
CA THR A 178 -8.31 12.93 10.03
C THR A 178 -9.09 12.38 8.83
N ILE A 179 -9.34 11.09 8.82
CA ILE A 179 -10.08 10.40 7.76
C ILE A 179 -11.39 9.91 8.37
N TYR A 180 -12.52 10.46 7.93
CA TYR A 180 -13.85 9.98 8.26
C TYR A 180 -14.40 9.12 7.14
N ASN A 181 -15.19 8.10 7.48
CA ASN A 181 -15.65 7.02 6.59
C ASN A 181 -14.48 6.19 6.04
N ALA A 182 -13.43 6.03 6.84
CA ALA A 182 -12.33 5.12 6.54
C ALA A 182 -12.81 3.67 6.55
N ALA A 183 -12.24 2.84 5.67
CA ALA A 183 -12.40 1.39 5.76
C ALA A 183 -11.79 0.86 7.08
N CYS A 184 -12.42 -0.11 7.70
CA CYS A 184 -11.99 -0.66 8.99
C CYS A 184 -11.83 -2.20 8.98
N GLU A 185 -11.73 -2.80 7.81
CA GLU A 185 -11.47 -4.23 7.65
C GLU A 185 -10.14 -4.64 8.30
N PRO A 186 -9.99 -5.92 8.68
CA PRO A 186 -8.78 -6.43 9.32
C PRO A 186 -7.48 -6.02 8.61
N TYR A 187 -7.49 -5.98 7.28
CA TYR A 187 -6.32 -5.61 6.46
C TYR A 187 -5.85 -4.17 6.72
N VAL A 188 -6.79 -3.21 6.80
CA VAL A 188 -6.48 -1.80 7.12
C VAL A 188 -6.01 -1.66 8.56
N GLN A 189 -6.64 -2.40 9.48
CA GLN A 189 -6.21 -2.42 10.88
C GLN A 189 -4.77 -2.92 11.01
N GLN A 190 -4.41 -3.99 10.29
CA GLN A 190 -3.05 -4.55 10.34
C GLN A 190 -2.02 -3.61 9.71
N LEU A 191 -2.38 -2.93 8.62
CA LEU A 191 -1.53 -1.87 8.05
C LEU A 191 -1.28 -0.77 9.10
N CYS A 192 -2.31 -0.24 9.73
CA CYS A 192 -2.16 0.79 10.76
C CYS A 192 -1.30 0.31 11.95
N ARG A 193 -1.47 -0.94 12.39
CA ARG A 193 -0.65 -1.53 13.45
C ARG A 193 0.81 -1.72 13.04
N LEU A 194 1.06 -2.15 11.79
CA LEU A 194 2.42 -2.19 11.25
C LEU A 194 3.05 -0.80 11.29
N LEU A 195 2.38 0.20 10.72
CA LEU A 195 2.88 1.57 10.66
C LEU A 195 3.15 2.14 12.06
N ASN A 196 2.28 1.88 13.05
CA ASN A 196 2.55 2.28 14.44
C ASN A 196 3.79 1.58 15.01
N ARG A 197 4.03 0.30 14.70
CA ARG A 197 5.29 -0.37 15.08
C ARG A 197 6.52 0.22 14.36
N MET A 198 6.33 0.78 13.16
CA MET A 198 7.36 1.51 12.44
C MET A 198 7.59 2.93 13.00
N GLY A 199 6.81 3.37 13.98
CA GLY A 199 6.94 4.69 14.62
C GLY A 199 5.90 5.72 14.19
N ALA A 200 4.91 5.36 13.37
CA ALA A 200 3.77 6.23 13.08
C ALA A 200 2.87 6.44 14.31
N LYS A 201 2.01 7.44 14.22
CA LYS A 201 1.07 7.79 15.28
C LYS A 201 -0.36 7.78 14.73
N ILE A 202 -0.94 6.58 14.68
CA ILE A 202 -2.30 6.35 14.18
C ILE A 202 -3.20 5.95 15.34
N SER A 203 -4.33 6.62 15.49
CA SER A 203 -5.40 6.31 16.45
C SER A 203 -6.73 6.09 15.73
N GLY A 204 -7.74 5.55 16.44
CA GLY A 204 -9.03 5.19 15.85
C GLY A 204 -9.01 3.87 15.05
N ILE A 205 -7.97 3.05 15.19
CA ILE A 205 -7.86 1.76 14.49
C ILE A 205 -9.07 0.88 14.84
N ALA A 206 -9.63 0.22 13.85
CA ALA A 206 -10.86 -0.58 13.92
C ALA A 206 -12.17 0.27 13.98
N SER A 207 -12.08 1.55 13.71
CA SER A 207 -13.25 2.41 13.50
C SER A 207 -13.20 3.06 12.11
N ASN A 208 -14.29 3.72 11.73
CA ASN A 208 -14.36 4.49 10.49
C ASN A 208 -13.80 5.92 10.61
N LEU A 209 -13.19 6.25 11.75
CA LEU A 209 -12.56 7.54 12.02
C LEU A 209 -11.11 7.32 12.43
N LEU A 210 -10.19 7.57 11.51
CA LEU A 210 -8.75 7.49 11.75
C LEU A 210 -8.17 8.88 11.97
N THR A 211 -7.28 9.01 12.95
CA THR A 211 -6.46 10.19 13.15
C THR A 211 -4.99 9.82 13.07
N ILE A 212 -4.22 10.54 12.26
CA ILE A 212 -2.82 10.26 11.95
C ILE A 212 -2.02 11.53 12.18
N GLU A 213 -1.11 11.50 13.15
CA GLU A 213 -0.09 12.53 13.29
C GLU A 213 1.11 12.16 12.44
N GLY A 214 1.47 13.03 11.50
CA GLY A 214 2.63 12.80 10.65
C GLY A 214 3.94 12.83 11.45
N VAL A 215 4.88 11.99 11.00
CA VAL A 215 6.22 11.88 11.60
C VAL A 215 7.28 12.13 10.53
N ASP A 216 8.50 12.51 10.96
CA ASP A 216 9.60 12.84 10.04
C ASP A 216 10.17 11.58 9.36
N ARG A 217 10.12 10.43 10.05
CA ARG A 217 10.65 9.14 9.53
C ARG A 217 9.99 7.95 10.20
N LEU A 218 10.02 6.83 9.49
CA LEU A 218 9.64 5.52 9.99
C LEU A 218 10.85 4.60 10.08
N HIS A 219 10.73 3.55 10.90
CA HIS A 219 11.80 2.59 11.22
C HIS A 219 11.47 1.20 10.67
N GLY A 220 12.50 0.34 10.63
CA GLY A 220 12.33 -1.08 10.35
C GLY A 220 11.54 -1.79 11.47
N THR A 221 10.86 -2.88 11.10
CA THR A 221 10.09 -3.71 12.04
C THR A 221 9.83 -5.10 11.47
N GLN A 222 9.13 -5.92 12.23
CA GLN A 222 8.62 -7.22 11.78
C GLN A 222 7.09 -7.26 11.83
N HIS A 223 6.50 -7.94 10.87
CA HIS A 223 5.05 -8.14 10.77
C HIS A 223 4.72 -9.59 10.37
N THR A 224 3.64 -10.11 10.90
CA THR A 224 3.07 -11.39 10.46
C THR A 224 1.67 -11.12 9.90
N VAL A 225 1.48 -11.47 8.65
CA VAL A 225 0.21 -11.34 7.93
C VAL A 225 -0.82 -12.30 8.53
N LEU A 226 -2.04 -11.83 8.72
CA LEU A 226 -3.14 -12.66 9.22
C LEU A 226 -3.51 -13.75 8.21
N PRO A 227 -4.07 -14.89 8.67
CA PRO A 227 -4.74 -15.85 7.81
C PRO A 227 -5.84 -15.18 6.98
N ASP A 228 -6.03 -15.63 5.73
CA ASP A 228 -7.01 -15.02 4.84
C ASP A 228 -8.44 -15.41 5.25
N MET A 229 -9.19 -14.43 5.77
CA MET A 229 -10.59 -14.64 6.18
C MET A 229 -11.52 -14.97 5.00
N ILE A 230 -11.15 -14.56 3.78
CA ILE A 230 -11.93 -14.87 2.57
C ILE A 230 -11.77 -16.35 2.23
N GLU A 231 -10.53 -16.87 2.35
CA GLU A 231 -10.26 -18.29 2.16
C GLU A 231 -11.01 -19.14 3.19
N VAL A 232 -10.95 -18.75 4.48
CA VAL A 232 -11.72 -19.41 5.55
C VAL A 232 -13.22 -19.42 5.26
N GLY A 233 -13.76 -18.31 4.78
CA GLY A 233 -15.19 -18.21 4.42
C GLY A 233 -15.57 -19.00 3.16
N SER A 234 -14.60 -19.41 2.36
CA SER A 234 -14.81 -20.20 1.14
C SER A 234 -14.81 -21.70 1.40
N PHE A 235 -14.21 -22.17 2.48
CA PHE A 235 -14.19 -23.58 2.92
C PHE A 235 -15.44 -23.96 3.70
#